data_5e2be79f170973dac1d575ac726f18d9
#
_entry.id   5e2be79f170973dac1d575ac726f18d9
#
_cell.length_a   1.000
_cell.length_b   1.000
_cell.length_c   1.000
_cell.angle_alpha   90.00
_cell.angle_beta   90.00
_cell.angle_gamma   90.00
#
_symmetry.space_group_name_H-M   'P 1'
#
loop_
_entity.id
_entity.type
_entity.pdbx_description
1 polymer ?
#
loop_
_entity_poly.entity_id
_entity_poly.type
_entity_poly.pdbx_seq_one_letter_code
_entity_poly.pdbx_strand_id
1 'polypeptide(L)'
;MDEEVKLLGSWLSPMSRRVEVGLKLKGVSFEFSDLDVFFSKPPELLQHNPVHKKIPVLLHHGKPIAESLIILEYIDETWPNSGIRLLPKDPYERAMARFWAKFFDDKCSLTLWMSCWTEGDKQQQTLAESKLNLTTMEGALKGKKFFGGDEIGIVDIIVFCSVYWAEIAQEVVGVDVINEDKHPILCKWMKETVDSKVLKDYMPPREKLFCHFQTYKDAIAALMNARFGSN
;
A
#
# COMPACT_ATOMS: atom_id res chain seq x y z
N MET A 1 7.08 -29.71 -8.83
CA MET A 1 5.66 -29.34 -9.05
C MET A 1 5.62 -27.84 -8.86
N ASP A 2 5.21 -27.10 -9.91
CA ASP A 2 5.05 -25.65 -9.78
C ASP A 2 4.02 -25.40 -8.68
N GLU A 3 4.39 -24.55 -7.72
CA GLU A 3 3.47 -24.12 -6.66
C GLU A 3 2.37 -23.27 -7.31
N GLU A 4 1.11 -23.67 -7.14
CA GLU A 4 -0.02 -22.91 -7.66
C GLU A 4 -0.28 -21.72 -6.76
N VAL A 5 0.20 -20.54 -7.18
CA VAL A 5 -0.01 -19.27 -6.48
C VAL A 5 -0.81 -18.34 -7.38
N LYS A 6 -1.98 -17.87 -6.89
CA LYS A 6 -2.81 -16.90 -7.60
C LYS A 6 -3.14 -15.72 -6.68
N LEU A 7 -3.03 -14.51 -7.21
CA LEU A 7 -3.37 -13.28 -6.51
C LEU A 7 -4.61 -12.65 -7.12
N LEU A 8 -5.70 -12.60 -6.36
CA LEU A 8 -6.88 -11.81 -6.69
C LEU A 8 -6.64 -10.37 -6.22
N GLY A 9 -6.62 -9.44 -7.14
CA GLY A 9 -6.26 -8.06 -6.84
C GLY A 9 -6.87 -7.06 -7.81
N SER A 10 -6.38 -5.84 -7.76
CA SER A 10 -6.62 -4.83 -8.78
C SER A 10 -5.36 -4.01 -9.00
N TRP A 11 -5.07 -3.70 -10.27
CA TRP A 11 -3.92 -2.86 -10.63
C TRP A 11 -4.01 -1.45 -10.04
N LEU A 12 -5.24 -1.00 -9.68
CA LEU A 12 -5.54 0.27 -9.04
C LEU A 12 -5.34 0.26 -7.51
N SER A 13 -5.16 -0.92 -6.92
CA SER A 13 -5.10 -1.06 -5.47
C SER A 13 -3.66 -1.05 -4.96
N PRO A 14 -3.27 -0.07 -4.13
CA PRO A 14 -1.97 -0.10 -3.46
C PRO A 14 -1.83 -1.32 -2.55
N MET A 15 -2.93 -1.83 -1.96
CA MET A 15 -2.93 -3.03 -1.12
C MET A 15 -2.62 -4.30 -1.93
N SER A 16 -3.17 -4.42 -3.16
CA SER A 16 -2.82 -5.51 -4.07
C SER A 16 -1.37 -5.42 -4.53
N ARG A 17 -0.91 -4.19 -4.81
CA ARG A 17 0.47 -3.94 -5.21
C ARG A 17 1.49 -4.36 -4.16
N ARG A 18 1.21 -4.16 -2.87
CA ARG A 18 2.07 -4.65 -1.78
C ARG A 18 2.35 -6.15 -1.89
N VAL A 19 1.30 -6.93 -2.15
CA VAL A 19 1.41 -8.40 -2.28
C VAL A 19 2.17 -8.79 -3.54
N GLU A 20 1.87 -8.16 -4.68
CA GLU A 20 2.63 -8.39 -5.92
C GLU A 20 4.13 -8.11 -5.71
N VAL A 21 4.47 -7.01 -5.06
CA VAL A 21 5.86 -6.64 -4.74
C VAL A 21 6.49 -7.70 -3.85
N GLY A 22 5.80 -8.12 -2.79
CA GLY A 22 6.28 -9.17 -1.89
C GLY A 22 6.60 -10.48 -2.61
N LEU A 23 5.67 -10.96 -3.46
CA LEU A 23 5.87 -12.17 -4.27
C LEU A 23 7.06 -12.03 -5.23
N LYS A 24 7.17 -10.90 -5.92
CA LYS A 24 8.27 -10.62 -6.85
C LYS A 24 9.62 -10.53 -6.17
N LEU A 25 9.69 -9.88 -5.00
CA LEU A 25 10.92 -9.78 -4.20
C LEU A 25 11.37 -11.14 -3.64
N LYS A 26 10.44 -12.07 -3.45
CA LYS A 26 10.72 -13.46 -3.11
C LYS A 26 11.01 -14.34 -4.33
N GLY A 27 10.86 -13.81 -5.56
CA GLY A 27 11.05 -14.61 -6.78
C GLY A 27 9.97 -15.69 -6.97
N VAL A 28 8.80 -15.51 -6.36
CA VAL A 28 7.67 -16.44 -6.46
C VAL A 28 6.88 -16.13 -7.72
N SER A 29 6.71 -17.12 -8.59
CA SER A 29 5.82 -17.03 -9.76
C SER A 29 4.36 -17.11 -9.32
N PHE A 30 3.49 -16.27 -9.88
CA PHE A 30 2.06 -16.26 -9.57
C PHE A 30 1.21 -15.82 -10.76
N GLU A 31 -0.03 -16.24 -10.77
CA GLU A 31 -1.08 -15.72 -11.66
C GLU A 31 -1.70 -14.48 -10.99
N PHE A 32 -1.84 -13.39 -11.73
CA PHE A 32 -2.56 -12.20 -11.27
C PHE A 32 -3.95 -12.14 -11.92
N SER A 33 -4.99 -12.16 -11.10
CA SER A 33 -6.39 -11.96 -11.52
C SER A 33 -6.78 -10.52 -11.19
N ASP A 34 -6.85 -9.67 -12.23
CA ASP A 34 -7.26 -8.26 -12.10
C ASP A 34 -8.77 -8.16 -12.00
N LEU A 35 -9.26 -7.81 -10.81
CA LEU A 35 -10.68 -7.71 -10.51
C LEU A 35 -11.14 -6.25 -10.52
N ASP A 36 -12.22 -5.96 -11.25
CA ASP A 36 -12.95 -4.70 -11.09
C ASP A 36 -13.81 -4.77 -9.82
N VAL A 37 -13.30 -4.13 -8.76
CA VAL A 37 -13.97 -4.05 -7.45
C VAL A 37 -14.54 -2.68 -7.14
N PHE A 38 -14.44 -1.73 -8.08
CA PHE A 38 -14.85 -0.35 -7.87
C PHE A 38 -16.36 -0.21 -7.82
N PHE A 39 -17.06 -0.83 -8.77
CA PHE A 39 -18.53 -0.74 -8.87
C PHE A 39 -19.25 -1.97 -8.31
N SER A 40 -18.62 -3.13 -8.30
CA SER A 40 -19.23 -4.37 -7.83
C SER A 40 -18.20 -5.29 -7.19
N LYS A 41 -18.67 -6.31 -6.48
CA LYS A 41 -17.80 -7.35 -5.92
C LYS A 41 -17.97 -8.62 -6.73
N PRO A 42 -16.94 -9.03 -7.49
CA PRO A 42 -16.99 -10.24 -8.30
C PRO A 42 -17.30 -11.49 -7.47
N PRO A 43 -18.03 -12.48 -8.00
CA PRO A 43 -18.34 -13.73 -7.30
C PRO A 43 -17.10 -14.45 -6.79
N GLU A 44 -16.01 -14.46 -7.55
CA GLU A 44 -14.72 -15.05 -7.17
C GLU A 44 -14.17 -14.44 -5.88
N LEU A 45 -14.24 -13.10 -5.75
CA LEU A 45 -13.83 -12.40 -4.53
C LEU A 45 -14.71 -12.80 -3.34
N LEU A 46 -16.03 -12.86 -3.52
CA LEU A 46 -16.97 -13.21 -2.46
C LEU A 46 -16.81 -14.67 -2.01
N GLN A 47 -16.45 -15.56 -2.91
CA GLN A 47 -16.17 -16.97 -2.63
C GLN A 47 -14.92 -17.12 -1.75
N HIS A 48 -13.83 -16.42 -2.10
CA HIS A 48 -12.53 -16.60 -1.44
C HIS A 48 -12.30 -15.65 -0.24
N ASN A 49 -13.06 -14.57 -0.12
CA ASN A 49 -13.05 -13.67 1.04
C ASN A 49 -14.48 -13.26 1.46
N PRO A 50 -15.30 -14.22 1.96
CA PRO A 50 -16.67 -13.93 2.38
C PRO A 50 -16.76 -13.01 3.60
N VAL A 51 -15.70 -12.94 4.41
CA VAL A 51 -15.66 -12.15 5.67
C VAL A 51 -15.50 -10.67 5.37
N HIS A 52 -14.38 -10.28 4.77
CA HIS A 52 -14.08 -8.86 4.49
C HIS A 52 -14.55 -8.40 3.11
N LYS A 53 -14.67 -9.31 2.15
CA LYS A 53 -15.12 -9.03 0.78
C LYS A 53 -14.26 -7.96 0.12
N LYS A 54 -12.94 -8.00 0.36
CA LYS A 54 -11.93 -7.05 -0.10
C LYS A 54 -10.77 -7.76 -0.77
N ILE A 55 -10.14 -7.11 -1.73
CA ILE A 55 -8.84 -7.46 -2.28
C ILE A 55 -7.72 -6.82 -1.43
N PRO A 56 -6.49 -7.38 -1.46
CA PRO A 56 -6.06 -8.59 -2.14
C PRO A 56 -6.50 -9.90 -1.43
N VAL A 57 -6.54 -10.99 -2.21
CA VAL A 57 -6.62 -12.35 -1.68
C VAL A 57 -5.57 -13.19 -2.38
N LEU A 58 -4.69 -13.83 -1.62
CA LEU A 58 -3.72 -14.79 -2.14
C LEU A 58 -4.33 -16.19 -2.06
N LEU A 59 -4.34 -16.91 -3.18
CA LEU A 59 -4.66 -18.34 -3.21
C LEU A 59 -3.35 -19.11 -3.33
N HIS A 60 -3.06 -19.96 -2.36
CA HIS A 60 -1.91 -20.87 -2.41
C HIS A 60 -2.41 -22.31 -2.26
N HIS A 61 -2.21 -23.10 -3.32
CA HIS A 61 -2.83 -24.43 -3.46
C HIS A 61 -4.34 -24.40 -3.19
N GLY A 62 -5.04 -23.40 -3.76
CA GLY A 62 -6.48 -23.20 -3.62
C GLY A 62 -6.94 -22.68 -2.23
N LYS A 63 -6.04 -22.49 -1.25
CA LYS A 63 -6.37 -21.96 0.08
C LYS A 63 -6.28 -20.44 0.10
N PRO A 64 -7.39 -19.73 0.45
CA PRO A 64 -7.40 -18.28 0.44
C PRO A 64 -6.78 -17.69 1.71
N ILE A 65 -5.98 -16.65 1.52
CA ILE A 65 -5.40 -15.80 2.57
C ILE A 65 -5.76 -14.36 2.24
N ALA A 66 -6.39 -13.65 3.16
CA ALA A 66 -6.79 -12.25 3.02
C ALA A 66 -5.99 -11.36 3.97
N GLU A 67 -6.10 -10.03 3.79
CA GLU A 67 -5.36 -8.96 4.46
C GLU A 67 -3.90 -8.84 3.99
N SER A 68 -3.57 -7.71 3.36
CA SER A 68 -2.26 -7.54 2.70
C SER A 68 -1.06 -7.69 3.65
N LEU A 69 -1.18 -7.28 4.92
CA LEU A 69 -0.12 -7.48 5.93
C LEU A 69 0.06 -8.96 6.27
N ILE A 70 -1.04 -9.67 6.50
CA ILE A 70 -1.02 -11.11 6.78
C ILE A 70 -0.44 -11.87 5.59
N ILE A 71 -0.83 -11.50 4.37
CA ILE A 71 -0.31 -12.13 3.16
C ILE A 71 1.19 -11.91 3.02
N LEU A 72 1.71 -10.70 3.29
CA LEU A 72 3.15 -10.42 3.23
C LEU A 72 3.93 -11.24 4.27
N GLU A 73 3.43 -11.39 5.48
CA GLU A 73 4.02 -12.26 6.51
C GLU A 73 4.00 -13.72 6.07
N TYR A 74 2.86 -14.21 5.56
CA TYR A 74 2.74 -15.55 5.03
C TYR A 74 3.75 -15.83 3.90
N ILE A 75 3.93 -14.89 2.98
CA ILE A 75 4.91 -14.97 1.89
C ILE A 75 6.33 -15.10 2.47
N ASP A 76 6.67 -14.29 3.47
CA ASP A 76 8.02 -14.33 4.08
C ASP A 76 8.29 -15.64 4.82
N GLU A 77 7.28 -16.19 5.49
CA GLU A 77 7.35 -17.46 6.23
C GLU A 77 7.36 -18.69 5.30
N THR A 78 6.59 -18.64 4.21
CA THR A 78 6.46 -19.77 3.28
C THR A 78 7.71 -19.93 2.40
N TRP A 79 8.33 -18.83 1.98
CA TRP A 79 9.55 -18.83 1.17
C TRP A 79 10.74 -18.18 1.90
N PRO A 80 11.19 -18.73 3.06
CA PRO A 80 12.15 -18.05 3.93
C PRO A 80 13.56 -17.94 3.32
N ASN A 81 13.88 -18.80 2.36
CA ASN A 81 15.20 -18.87 1.72
C ASN A 81 15.20 -18.29 0.29
N SER A 82 14.09 -17.74 -0.17
CA SER A 82 13.94 -17.16 -1.51
C SER A 82 13.94 -15.65 -1.44
N GLY A 83 14.68 -15.00 -2.35
CA GLY A 83 14.74 -13.55 -2.45
C GLY A 83 15.18 -12.83 -1.17
N ILE A 84 14.65 -11.63 -0.98
CA ILE A 84 14.93 -10.83 0.23
C ILE A 84 14.02 -11.27 1.39
N ARG A 85 14.50 -11.09 2.60
CA ARG A 85 13.68 -11.27 3.80
C ARG A 85 12.84 -10.01 4.03
N LEU A 86 11.53 -10.17 4.17
CA LEU A 86 10.62 -9.04 4.38
C LEU A 86 10.57 -8.60 5.85
N LEU A 87 10.68 -9.53 6.78
CA LEU A 87 10.70 -9.26 8.23
C LEU A 87 12.06 -9.54 8.84
N PRO A 88 12.54 -8.72 9.79
CA PRO A 88 13.79 -8.95 10.50
C PRO A 88 13.86 -10.30 11.21
N LYS A 89 15.08 -10.85 11.33
CA LYS A 89 15.33 -12.09 12.10
C LYS A 89 15.21 -11.86 13.60
N ASP A 90 15.71 -10.73 14.08
CA ASP A 90 15.63 -10.38 15.49
C ASP A 90 14.15 -10.23 15.92
N PRO A 91 13.74 -10.84 17.03
CA PRO A 91 12.35 -10.80 17.48
C PRO A 91 11.84 -9.39 17.83
N TYR A 92 12.70 -8.54 18.40
CA TYR A 92 12.33 -7.17 18.75
C TYR A 92 12.15 -6.32 17.50
N GLU A 93 13.14 -6.34 16.59
CA GLU A 93 13.06 -5.61 15.31
C GLU A 93 11.85 -6.08 14.47
N ARG A 94 11.56 -7.38 14.49
CA ARG A 94 10.37 -7.94 13.83
C ARG A 94 9.06 -7.44 14.46
N ALA A 95 9.02 -7.32 15.78
CA ALA A 95 7.87 -6.75 16.48
C ALA A 95 7.70 -5.26 16.13
N MET A 96 8.81 -4.50 16.05
CA MET A 96 8.79 -3.08 15.65
C MET A 96 8.38 -2.90 14.19
N ALA A 97 8.80 -3.79 13.28
CA ALA A 97 8.35 -3.78 11.90
C ALA A 97 6.83 -3.98 11.79
N ARG A 98 6.26 -4.92 12.55
CA ARG A 98 4.80 -5.12 12.64
C ARG A 98 4.08 -3.91 13.24
N PHE A 99 4.65 -3.30 14.28
CA PHE A 99 4.09 -2.09 14.89
C PHE A 99 3.98 -0.95 13.89
N TRP A 100 5.06 -0.66 13.14
CA TRP A 100 5.06 0.42 12.16
C TRP A 100 4.19 0.11 10.94
N ALA A 101 4.15 -1.13 10.48
CA ALA A 101 3.25 -1.57 9.43
C ALA A 101 1.78 -1.36 9.82
N LYS A 102 1.41 -1.79 11.03
CA LYS A 102 0.06 -1.61 11.57
C LYS A 102 -0.26 -0.14 11.81
N PHE A 103 0.66 0.63 12.39
CA PHE A 103 0.47 2.08 12.58
C PHE A 103 0.18 2.77 11.26
N PHE A 104 0.94 2.44 10.20
CA PHE A 104 0.71 3.03 8.88
C PHE A 104 -0.68 2.68 8.34
N ASP A 105 -1.09 1.43 8.42
CA ASP A 105 -2.41 1.01 7.92
C ASP A 105 -3.57 1.61 8.73
N ASP A 106 -3.46 1.66 10.06
CA ASP A 106 -4.52 2.16 10.93
C ASP A 106 -4.64 3.69 10.91
N LYS A 107 -3.52 4.41 10.74
CA LYS A 107 -3.46 5.86 10.94
C LYS A 107 -3.15 6.66 9.68
N CYS A 108 -2.29 6.14 8.79
CA CYS A 108 -1.81 6.92 7.65
C CYS A 108 -2.59 6.60 6.37
N SER A 109 -2.78 5.32 6.05
CA SER A 109 -3.28 4.90 4.74
C SER A 109 -4.63 5.51 4.39
N LEU A 110 -5.61 5.43 5.30
CA LEU A 110 -6.95 5.97 5.08
C LEU A 110 -6.95 7.51 5.11
N THR A 111 -6.23 8.13 6.04
CA THR A 111 -6.19 9.61 6.15
C THR A 111 -5.54 10.24 4.92
N LEU A 112 -4.47 9.65 4.38
CA LEU A 112 -3.87 10.06 3.10
C LEU A 112 -4.88 10.05 1.97
N TRP A 113 -5.62 8.96 1.82
CA TRP A 113 -6.62 8.81 0.78
C TRP A 113 -7.77 9.79 0.95
N MET A 114 -8.29 9.94 2.17
CA MET A 114 -9.36 10.89 2.48
C MET A 114 -8.93 12.34 2.28
N SER A 115 -7.69 12.70 2.58
CA SER A 115 -7.16 14.06 2.35
C SER A 115 -7.22 14.46 0.88
N CYS A 116 -7.09 13.50 -0.04
CA CYS A 116 -7.19 13.76 -1.48
C CYS A 116 -8.64 13.79 -1.98
N TRP A 117 -9.53 12.98 -1.42
CA TRP A 117 -10.81 12.68 -2.05
C TRP A 117 -12.06 13.09 -1.27
N THR A 118 -11.90 13.72 -0.08
CA THR A 118 -13.00 14.37 0.63
C THR A 118 -12.92 15.89 0.49
N GLU A 119 -13.97 16.59 0.92
CA GLU A 119 -14.09 18.04 0.81
C GLU A 119 -14.46 18.67 2.18
N GLY A 120 -14.39 20.01 2.25
CA GLY A 120 -14.82 20.79 3.41
C GLY A 120 -14.07 20.45 4.71
N ASP A 121 -14.80 20.46 5.84
CA ASP A 121 -14.24 20.25 7.16
C ASP A 121 -13.57 18.87 7.31
N LYS A 122 -14.13 17.85 6.64
CA LYS A 122 -13.56 16.51 6.67
C LYS A 122 -12.19 16.44 6.03
N GLN A 123 -12.01 17.12 4.89
CA GLN A 123 -10.72 17.22 4.23
C GLN A 123 -9.69 17.94 5.13
N GLN A 124 -10.07 19.06 5.74
CA GLN A 124 -9.20 19.81 6.65
C GLN A 124 -8.76 18.97 7.85
N GLN A 125 -9.69 18.23 8.45
CA GLN A 125 -9.40 17.30 9.53
C GLN A 125 -8.39 16.22 9.09
N THR A 126 -8.65 15.55 7.96
CA THR A 126 -7.78 14.48 7.49
C THR A 126 -6.41 14.96 7.03
N LEU A 127 -6.30 16.17 6.47
CA LEU A 127 -5.02 16.82 6.17
C LEU A 127 -4.19 17.04 7.43
N ALA A 128 -4.81 17.54 8.51
CA ALA A 128 -4.12 17.74 9.78
C ALA A 128 -3.67 16.40 10.41
N GLU A 129 -4.54 15.37 10.39
CA GLU A 129 -4.22 14.03 10.86
C GLU A 129 -3.10 13.39 10.04
N SER A 130 -3.16 13.50 8.71
CA SER A 130 -2.12 12.95 7.81
C SER A 130 -0.77 13.59 8.07
N LYS A 131 -0.72 14.92 8.26
CA LYS A 131 0.53 15.63 8.60
C LYS A 131 1.15 15.07 9.88
N LEU A 132 0.35 14.92 10.94
CA LEU A 132 0.82 14.40 12.23
C LEU A 132 1.33 12.95 12.10
N ASN A 133 0.55 12.10 11.43
CA ASN A 133 0.86 10.69 11.27
C ASN A 133 2.11 10.47 10.42
N LEU A 134 2.27 11.21 9.30
CA LEU A 134 3.45 11.14 8.45
C LEU A 134 4.70 11.68 9.17
N THR A 135 4.59 12.74 9.97
CA THR A 135 5.69 13.21 10.82
C THR A 135 6.13 12.12 11.81
N THR A 136 5.17 11.37 12.36
CA THR A 136 5.47 10.23 13.24
C THR A 136 6.21 9.11 12.47
N MET A 137 5.80 8.81 11.23
CA MET A 137 6.50 7.86 10.37
C MET A 137 7.92 8.32 10.01
N GLU A 138 8.14 9.62 9.76
CA GLU A 138 9.49 10.17 9.54
C GLU A 138 10.41 9.93 10.74
N GLY A 139 9.85 9.98 11.96
CA GLY A 139 10.61 9.65 13.18
C GLY A 139 11.19 8.24 13.15
N ALA A 140 10.46 7.29 12.59
CA ALA A 140 10.92 5.89 12.43
C ALA A 140 12.01 5.72 11.36
N LEU A 141 12.07 6.63 10.38
CA LEU A 141 13.11 6.67 9.33
C LEU A 141 14.37 7.42 9.76
N LYS A 142 14.31 8.24 10.81
CA LYS A 142 15.43 9.10 11.19
C LYS A 142 16.72 8.30 11.42
N GLY A 143 17.76 8.62 10.65
CA GLY A 143 19.07 7.96 10.73
C GLY A 143 19.13 6.59 10.02
N LYS A 144 18.10 6.20 9.29
CA LYS A 144 18.04 4.96 8.52
C LYS A 144 17.93 5.24 7.03
N LYS A 145 18.41 4.31 6.21
CA LYS A 145 18.20 4.35 4.76
C LYS A 145 16.79 3.91 4.39
N PHE A 146 16.30 2.84 5.02
CA PHE A 146 14.96 2.29 4.88
C PHE A 146 14.34 2.07 6.26
N PHE A 147 13.03 1.84 6.34
CA PHE A 147 12.37 1.46 7.60
C PHE A 147 12.97 0.18 8.18
N GLY A 148 13.39 -0.76 7.32
CA GLY A 148 14.11 -1.98 7.68
C GLY A 148 15.58 -1.78 8.06
N GLY A 149 16.12 -0.57 8.00
CA GLY A 149 17.53 -0.27 8.21
C GLY A 149 18.28 -0.09 6.89
N ASP A 150 19.25 -0.95 6.59
CA ASP A 150 20.04 -0.87 5.35
C ASP A 150 19.36 -1.54 4.15
N GLU A 151 18.40 -2.41 4.39
CA GLU A 151 17.68 -3.17 3.38
C GLU A 151 16.17 -2.85 3.42
N ILE A 152 15.51 -2.98 2.26
CA ILE A 152 14.06 -2.84 2.13
C ILE A 152 13.37 -3.97 2.89
N GLY A 153 12.40 -3.61 3.75
CA GLY A 153 11.58 -4.53 4.50
C GLY A 153 10.08 -4.36 4.24
N ILE A 154 9.28 -5.06 5.05
CA ILE A 154 7.81 -5.05 4.93
C ILE A 154 7.23 -3.63 5.07
N VAL A 155 7.77 -2.81 5.98
CA VAL A 155 7.28 -1.44 6.21
C VAL A 155 7.53 -0.58 4.97
N ASP A 156 8.70 -0.72 4.33
CA ASP A 156 9.03 0.01 3.10
C ASP A 156 8.04 -0.31 1.98
N ILE A 157 7.71 -1.59 1.77
CA ILE A 157 6.75 -2.01 0.76
C ILE A 157 5.38 -1.36 1.01
N ILE A 158 4.92 -1.40 2.27
CA ILE A 158 3.60 -0.91 2.67
C ILE A 158 3.48 0.60 2.48
N VAL A 159 4.48 1.34 2.98
CA VAL A 159 4.51 2.80 2.91
C VAL A 159 4.69 3.25 1.46
N PHE A 160 5.64 2.64 0.74
CA PHE A 160 5.96 3.01 -0.64
C PHE A 160 4.74 2.89 -1.57
N CYS A 161 4.06 1.73 -1.56
CA CYS A 161 2.88 1.55 -2.40
C CYS A 161 1.80 2.60 -2.11
N SER A 162 1.55 2.91 -0.84
CA SER A 162 0.48 3.86 -0.47
C SER A 162 0.86 5.31 -0.76
N VAL A 163 2.10 5.69 -0.48
CA VAL A 163 2.60 7.06 -0.74
C VAL A 163 2.68 7.32 -2.25
N TYR A 164 3.11 6.35 -3.05
CA TYR A 164 3.13 6.47 -4.51
C TYR A 164 1.75 6.79 -5.09
N TRP A 165 0.68 6.13 -4.60
CA TRP A 165 -0.71 6.44 -4.98
C TRP A 165 -1.15 7.82 -4.49
N ALA A 166 -0.80 8.17 -3.25
CA ALA A 166 -1.17 9.46 -2.66
C ALA A 166 -0.50 10.64 -3.37
N GLU A 167 0.77 10.53 -3.77
CA GLU A 167 1.48 11.56 -4.55
C GLU A 167 0.80 11.83 -5.90
N ILE A 168 0.33 10.78 -6.58
CA ILE A 168 -0.38 10.96 -7.85
C ILE A 168 -1.79 11.53 -7.62
N ALA A 169 -2.49 11.06 -6.58
CA ALA A 169 -3.81 11.57 -6.24
C ALA A 169 -3.77 13.05 -5.85
N GLN A 170 -2.82 13.48 -5.01
CA GLN A 170 -2.70 14.90 -4.61
C GLN A 170 -2.44 15.83 -5.79
N GLU A 171 -1.67 15.38 -6.78
CA GLU A 171 -1.44 16.14 -8.02
C GLU A 171 -2.74 16.31 -8.83
N VAL A 172 -3.52 15.25 -8.99
CA VAL A 172 -4.79 15.27 -9.71
C VAL A 172 -5.82 16.20 -9.06
N VAL A 173 -5.88 16.19 -7.72
CA VAL A 173 -6.90 16.98 -7.00
C VAL A 173 -6.41 18.37 -6.60
N GLY A 174 -5.10 18.65 -6.69
CA GLY A 174 -4.51 19.93 -6.32
C GLY A 174 -4.42 20.15 -4.81
N VAL A 175 -4.26 19.08 -4.02
CA VAL A 175 -4.12 19.13 -2.56
C VAL A 175 -2.68 18.84 -2.18
N ASP A 176 -2.16 19.52 -1.18
CA ASP A 176 -0.79 19.39 -0.73
C ASP A 176 -0.70 18.59 0.58
N VAL A 177 -0.63 17.26 0.46
CA VAL A 177 -0.55 16.32 1.59
C VAL A 177 0.89 15.99 1.92
N ILE A 178 1.69 15.62 0.91
CA ILE A 178 3.08 15.18 1.04
C ILE A 178 3.97 16.08 0.21
N ASN A 179 4.90 16.78 0.85
CA ASN A 179 5.90 17.60 0.18
C ASN A 179 7.20 17.70 1.00
N GLU A 180 8.27 18.21 0.39
CA GLU A 180 9.61 18.32 1.00
C GLU A 180 9.66 19.27 2.19
N ASP A 181 8.84 20.32 2.21
CA ASP A 181 8.81 21.28 3.32
C ASP A 181 8.20 20.67 4.59
N LYS A 182 7.19 19.79 4.41
CA LYS A 182 6.47 19.15 5.53
C LYS A 182 7.10 17.83 5.96
N HIS A 183 7.59 17.04 4.99
CA HIS A 183 8.05 15.67 5.19
C HIS A 183 9.37 15.40 4.45
N PRO A 184 10.47 16.13 4.78
CA PRO A 184 11.74 16.07 4.04
C PRO A 184 12.38 14.67 4.06
N ILE A 185 12.29 13.96 5.19
CA ILE A 185 12.89 12.62 5.34
C ILE A 185 12.11 11.60 4.52
N LEU A 186 10.77 11.67 4.55
CA LEU A 186 9.91 10.78 3.79
C LEU A 186 10.06 11.00 2.28
N CYS A 187 10.10 12.26 1.83
CA CYS A 187 10.31 12.60 0.41
C CYS A 187 11.69 12.14 -0.08
N LYS A 188 12.73 12.32 0.74
CA LYS A 188 14.06 11.81 0.42
C LYS A 188 14.05 10.28 0.28
N TRP A 189 13.46 9.58 1.26
CA TRP A 189 13.33 8.12 1.24
C TRP A 189 12.53 7.63 0.01
N MET A 190 11.44 8.32 -0.36
CA MET A 190 10.68 8.00 -1.58
C MET A 190 11.55 8.09 -2.83
N LYS A 191 12.33 9.16 -3.00
CA LYS A 191 13.25 9.33 -4.13
C LYS A 191 14.29 8.20 -4.17
N GLU A 192 14.95 7.94 -3.04
CA GLU A 192 15.95 6.86 -2.93
C GLU A 192 15.35 5.48 -3.22
N THR A 193 14.12 5.24 -2.80
CA THR A 193 13.39 3.98 -3.05
C THR A 193 13.03 3.82 -4.53
N VAL A 194 12.59 4.89 -5.18
CA VAL A 194 12.35 4.92 -6.64
C VAL A 194 13.64 4.67 -7.41
N ASP A 195 14.75 5.31 -7.01
CA ASP A 195 16.04 5.20 -7.69
C ASP A 195 16.72 3.83 -7.48
N SER A 196 16.40 3.15 -6.38
CA SER A 196 16.98 1.83 -6.05
C SER A 196 16.61 0.71 -7.03
N LYS A 197 15.69 0.95 -7.96
CA LYS A 197 15.11 -0.02 -8.93
C LYS A 197 14.43 -1.24 -8.28
N VAL A 198 14.57 -1.45 -6.97
CA VAL A 198 14.03 -2.62 -6.28
C VAL A 198 12.50 -2.61 -6.25
N LEU A 199 11.89 -1.43 -6.07
CA LEU A 199 10.42 -1.29 -6.03
C LEU A 199 9.85 -0.60 -7.28
N LYS A 200 10.61 0.26 -7.93
CA LYS A 200 10.16 1.06 -9.09
C LYS A 200 9.59 0.21 -10.22
N ASP A 201 10.31 -0.85 -10.59
CA ASP A 201 9.93 -1.70 -11.73
C ASP A 201 8.66 -2.50 -11.48
N TYR A 202 8.18 -2.51 -10.24
CA TYR A 202 6.94 -3.18 -9.84
C TYR A 202 5.75 -2.23 -9.72
N MET A 203 5.97 -0.91 -9.84
CA MET A 203 4.89 0.07 -9.80
C MET A 203 4.22 0.20 -11.17
N PRO A 204 2.91 0.50 -11.21
CA PRO A 204 2.26 0.84 -12.47
C PRO A 204 2.85 2.15 -13.02
N PRO A 205 2.83 2.35 -14.35
CA PRO A 205 3.23 3.61 -14.95
C PRO A 205 2.47 4.79 -14.32
N ARG A 206 3.22 5.83 -13.89
CA ARG A 206 2.66 7.01 -13.23
C ARG A 206 1.56 7.66 -14.05
N GLU A 207 1.80 7.83 -15.36
CA GLU A 207 0.82 8.40 -16.29
C GLU A 207 -0.48 7.61 -16.37
N LYS A 208 -0.40 6.26 -16.31
CA LYS A 208 -1.58 5.41 -16.34
C LYS A 208 -2.47 5.64 -15.10
N LEU A 209 -1.87 5.74 -13.91
CA LEU A 209 -2.60 6.06 -12.68
C LEU A 209 -3.14 7.49 -12.70
N PHE A 210 -2.33 8.46 -13.13
CA PHE A 210 -2.73 9.86 -13.25
C PHE A 210 -3.94 10.02 -14.15
N CYS A 211 -3.89 9.47 -15.37
CA CYS A 211 -5.01 9.51 -16.31
C CYS A 211 -6.26 8.84 -15.74
N HIS A 212 -6.10 7.71 -15.02
CA HIS A 212 -7.24 7.05 -14.39
C HIS A 212 -7.86 7.93 -13.31
N PHE A 213 -7.07 8.48 -12.39
CA PHE A 213 -7.57 9.38 -11.35
C PHE A 213 -8.19 10.64 -11.93
N GLN A 214 -7.58 11.23 -12.96
CA GLN A 214 -8.14 12.39 -13.65
C GLN A 214 -9.50 12.08 -14.29
N THR A 215 -9.64 10.92 -14.93
CA THR A 215 -10.89 10.50 -15.60
C THR A 215 -12.01 10.25 -14.60
N TYR A 216 -11.70 9.64 -13.46
CA TYR A 216 -12.70 9.23 -12.45
C TYR A 216 -12.72 10.12 -11.22
N LYS A 217 -12.08 11.30 -11.26
CA LYS A 217 -11.95 12.25 -10.16
C LYS A 217 -13.26 12.47 -9.40
N ASP A 218 -14.30 12.88 -10.12
CA ASP A 218 -15.58 13.23 -9.52
C ASP A 218 -16.31 12.00 -8.93
N ALA A 219 -16.20 10.85 -9.61
CA ALA A 219 -16.78 9.60 -9.12
C ALA A 219 -16.11 9.11 -7.84
N ILE A 220 -14.77 9.20 -7.76
CA ILE A 220 -14.00 8.84 -6.56
C ILE A 220 -14.35 9.79 -5.41
N ALA A 221 -14.35 11.11 -5.66
CA ALA A 221 -14.71 12.11 -4.66
C ALA A 221 -16.14 11.91 -4.15
N ALA A 222 -17.11 11.69 -5.02
CA ALA A 222 -18.50 11.41 -4.66
C ALA A 222 -18.63 10.17 -3.78
N LEU A 223 -17.93 9.07 -4.12
CA LEU A 223 -17.91 7.85 -3.34
C LEU A 223 -17.32 8.07 -1.94
N MET A 224 -16.23 8.82 -1.87
CA MET A 224 -15.53 9.09 -0.60
C MET A 224 -16.35 10.01 0.30
N ASN A 225 -16.96 11.06 -0.27
CA ASN A 225 -17.84 11.95 0.50
C ASN A 225 -19.12 11.25 0.97
N ALA A 226 -19.71 10.37 0.16
CA ALA A 226 -20.87 9.56 0.57
C ALA A 226 -20.51 8.60 1.74
N ARG A 227 -19.28 8.10 1.79
CA ARG A 227 -18.83 7.14 2.80
C ARG A 227 -18.30 7.80 4.07
N PHE A 228 -17.62 8.93 3.98
CA PHE A 228 -16.85 9.55 5.05
C PHE A 228 -17.11 11.06 5.22
N GLY A 229 -17.88 11.69 4.34
CA GLY A 229 -18.26 13.10 4.45
C GLY A 229 -19.07 13.35 5.71
N SER A 230 -18.93 14.55 6.27
CA SER A 230 -19.77 15.00 7.39
C SER A 230 -21.20 15.20 6.86
N ASN A 231 -22.17 14.61 7.53
CA ASN A 231 -23.60 14.99 7.39
C ASN A 231 -23.83 16.36 7.99
#